data_7c4ec195eb0b15e4b1494a553c35fd8b
#
_entry.id   7c4ec195eb0b15e4b1494a553c35fd8b
#
_cell.length_a   1.000
_cell.length_b   1.000
_cell.length_c   1.000
_cell.angle_alpha   90.00
_cell.angle_beta   90.00
_cell.angle_gamma   90.00
#
_symmetry.space_group_name_H-M   'P 1'
#
loop_
_entity.id
_entity.type
_entity.pdbx_description
1 polymer ?
#
loop_
_entity_poly.entity_id
_entity_poly.type
_entity_poly.pdbx_seq_one_letter_code
_entity_poly.pdbx_strand_id
1 'polypeptide(L)'
;MFATPVPARLSPPRLRHLALRSAMMLGVLGVATAAATARAEPSPTLDRVSISVGAFSADPRINIGADTQFGRIDAPESKQSHTTIPRVKADLLIGDRHGLAFDYYRYDKSYTPSLTGETIINGQPVTGTATANADLKLDLAKLAYKWWLGSGNDTFGIGLGAAYYHANLNGTATGIVNGETATARDSIGEHAFAPLLEVGWRHAFTPDLRMYAEASGIKKNGGRINGHIYGGNVGVEWFPFKNIGFVADYGISKIKLHRDSERDADLNIRLTGPSAYVKVRF
;
A
#
# COMPACT_ATOMS: atom_id res chain seq x y z
N MET A 1 7.13 -27.02 -59.67
CA MET A 1 7.90 -26.42 -58.56
C MET A 1 6.90 -26.04 -57.48
N PHE A 2 6.61 -26.96 -56.57
CA PHE A 2 5.59 -26.81 -55.53
C PHE A 2 6.26 -26.35 -54.25
N ALA A 3 5.86 -25.16 -53.71
CA ALA A 3 6.31 -24.63 -52.44
C ALA A 3 5.48 -25.26 -51.30
N THR A 4 6.13 -25.93 -50.36
CA THR A 4 5.53 -26.44 -49.14
C THR A 4 5.31 -25.33 -48.11
N PRO A 5 4.18 -25.28 -47.36
CA PRO A 5 3.93 -24.31 -46.33
C PRO A 5 4.67 -24.72 -45.01
N VAL A 6 5.28 -23.71 -44.39
CA VAL A 6 5.94 -23.83 -43.08
C VAL A 6 4.84 -23.82 -41.98
N PRO A 7 4.86 -24.72 -41.02
CA PRO A 7 3.87 -24.72 -39.94
C PRO A 7 4.18 -23.61 -38.91
N ALA A 8 3.16 -22.85 -38.54
CA ALA A 8 3.18 -21.86 -37.49
C ALA A 8 3.46 -22.49 -36.11
N ARG A 9 4.49 -22.01 -35.43
CA ARG A 9 4.78 -22.38 -34.02
C ARG A 9 3.76 -21.72 -33.11
N LEU A 10 2.91 -22.52 -32.50
CA LEU A 10 2.05 -22.13 -31.39
C LEU A 10 2.90 -21.95 -30.14
N SER A 11 2.89 -20.76 -29.59
CA SER A 11 3.50 -20.46 -28.29
C SER A 11 2.65 -21.05 -27.17
N PRO A 12 3.23 -21.69 -26.14
CA PRO A 12 2.47 -22.26 -25.04
C PRO A 12 1.88 -21.16 -24.12
N PRO A 13 0.68 -21.40 -23.55
CA PRO A 13 0.01 -20.43 -22.70
C PRO A 13 0.75 -20.19 -21.37
N ARG A 14 0.76 -18.93 -20.92
CA ARG A 14 1.36 -18.46 -19.66
C ARG A 14 0.57 -18.94 -18.44
N LEU A 15 0.76 -20.21 -18.03
CA LEU A 15 0.12 -20.82 -16.85
C LEU A 15 0.91 -20.68 -15.54
N ARG A 16 2.05 -19.96 -15.54
CA ARG A 16 2.94 -19.90 -14.37
C ARG A 16 2.53 -18.91 -13.27
N HIS A 17 1.61 -17.98 -13.52
CA HIS A 17 1.26 -16.95 -12.54
C HIS A 17 0.10 -17.29 -11.60
N LEU A 18 -0.69 -18.33 -11.89
CA LEU A 18 -1.80 -18.74 -11.00
C LEU A 18 -1.32 -19.59 -9.81
N ALA A 19 -0.28 -20.40 -10.00
CA ALA A 19 0.20 -21.31 -8.96
C ALA A 19 0.87 -20.61 -7.76
N LEU A 20 1.50 -19.45 -7.99
CA LEU A 20 2.16 -18.71 -6.91
C LEU A 20 1.18 -17.95 -5.99
N ARG A 21 0.02 -17.58 -6.52
CA ARG A 21 -1.03 -16.88 -5.75
C ARG A 21 -1.78 -17.81 -4.78
N SER A 22 -1.94 -19.08 -5.14
CA SER A 22 -2.59 -20.08 -4.29
C SER A 22 -1.69 -20.62 -3.18
N ALA A 23 -0.38 -20.65 -3.38
CA ALA A 23 0.59 -21.12 -2.36
C ALA A 23 0.75 -20.13 -1.20
N MET A 24 0.57 -18.81 -1.44
CA MET A 24 0.69 -17.80 -0.38
C MET A 24 -0.51 -17.81 0.58
N MET A 25 -1.70 -18.19 0.11
CA MET A 25 -2.90 -18.29 0.97
C MET A 25 -2.89 -19.55 1.86
N LEU A 26 -2.32 -20.67 1.40
CA LEU A 26 -2.25 -21.90 2.19
C LEU A 26 -1.14 -21.87 3.27
N GLY A 27 -0.08 -21.07 3.08
CA GLY A 27 0.99 -20.92 4.07
C GLY A 27 0.57 -20.21 5.35
N VAL A 28 -0.44 -19.33 5.30
CA VAL A 28 -0.94 -18.58 6.45
C VAL A 28 -1.84 -19.44 7.36
N LEU A 29 -2.58 -20.40 6.81
CA LEU A 29 -3.42 -21.30 7.62
C LEU A 29 -2.60 -22.36 8.40
N GLY A 30 -1.41 -22.74 7.92
CA GLY A 30 -0.58 -23.77 8.56
C GLY A 30 0.12 -23.31 9.84
N VAL A 31 0.32 -22.02 10.04
CA VAL A 31 1.00 -21.47 11.24
C VAL A 31 0.05 -21.34 12.44
N ALA A 32 -1.25 -21.29 12.20
CA ALA A 32 -2.25 -21.10 13.27
C ALA A 32 -2.43 -22.34 14.17
N THR A 33 -2.06 -23.53 13.72
CA THR A 33 -2.28 -24.78 14.48
C THR A 33 -1.14 -25.17 15.43
N ALA A 34 0.05 -24.55 15.30
CA ALA A 34 1.22 -24.89 16.11
C ALA A 34 1.32 -24.14 17.45
N ALA A 35 0.45 -23.16 17.73
CA ALA A 35 0.57 -22.27 18.91
C ALA A 35 -0.24 -22.73 20.16
N ALA A 36 -0.85 -23.92 20.14
CA ALA A 36 -1.75 -24.37 21.22
C ALA A 36 -1.05 -25.13 22.35
N THR A 37 0.21 -24.81 22.73
CA THR A 37 0.81 -25.34 23.95
C THR A 37 0.59 -24.35 25.10
N ALA A 38 0.01 -24.86 26.19
CA ALA A 38 -0.30 -24.14 27.42
C ALA A 38 0.87 -23.28 27.93
N ARG A 39 0.74 -21.98 27.75
CA ARG A 39 1.60 -20.95 28.35
C ARG A 39 0.71 -19.92 29.03
N ALA A 40 1.28 -19.20 29.99
CA ALA A 40 0.60 -18.09 30.66
C ALA A 40 -0.18 -17.24 29.64
N GLU A 41 -1.37 -16.84 30.00
CA GLU A 41 -2.18 -15.99 29.11
C GLU A 41 -1.42 -14.69 28.85
N PRO A 42 -1.33 -14.26 27.59
CA PRO A 42 -0.72 -12.97 27.28
C PRO A 42 -1.50 -11.84 27.94
N SER A 43 -0.92 -10.65 28.00
CA SER A 43 -1.64 -9.46 28.42
C SER A 43 -3.01 -9.38 27.69
N PRO A 44 -4.11 -9.01 28.38
CA PRO A 44 -5.42 -8.90 27.75
C PRO A 44 -5.47 -7.93 26.56
N THR A 45 -4.41 -7.16 26.33
CA THR A 45 -4.25 -6.28 25.16
C THR A 45 -3.70 -6.99 23.93
N LEU A 46 -3.14 -8.19 24.07
CA LEU A 46 -2.44 -8.92 23.01
C LEU A 46 -3.13 -10.25 22.71
N ASP A 47 -3.12 -10.64 21.45
CA ASP A 47 -3.59 -11.94 20.99
C ASP A 47 -2.38 -12.81 20.60
N ARG A 48 -2.43 -14.13 20.84
CA ARG A 48 -1.37 -15.05 20.40
C ARG A 48 -1.22 -15.04 18.88
N VAL A 49 -2.35 -15.16 18.21
CA VAL A 49 -2.43 -15.04 16.76
C VAL A 49 -3.67 -14.23 16.45
N SER A 50 -3.56 -13.29 15.56
CA SER A 50 -4.74 -12.61 15.03
C SER A 50 -4.61 -12.29 13.55
N ILE A 51 -5.74 -12.31 12.85
CA ILE A 51 -5.86 -11.94 11.45
C ILE A 51 -7.04 -10.98 11.33
N SER A 52 -6.82 -9.85 10.68
CA SER A 52 -7.83 -8.85 10.40
C SER A 52 -7.96 -8.65 8.89
N VAL A 53 -9.18 -8.72 8.38
CA VAL A 53 -9.49 -8.47 6.97
C VAL A 53 -10.56 -7.39 6.91
N GLY A 54 -10.34 -6.39 6.09
CA GLY A 54 -11.25 -5.28 5.99
C GLY A 54 -10.85 -4.27 4.94
N ALA A 55 -11.27 -3.04 5.15
CA ALA A 55 -11.01 -1.97 4.21
C ALA A 55 -10.76 -0.63 4.91
N PHE A 56 -9.91 0.16 4.29
CA PHE A 56 -9.66 1.55 4.61
C PHE A 56 -10.39 2.45 3.63
N SER A 57 -11.28 3.25 4.13
CA SER A 57 -12.11 4.17 3.37
C SER A 57 -11.42 5.53 3.37
N ALA A 58 -10.67 5.82 2.32
CA ALA A 58 -9.77 6.97 2.27
C ALA A 58 -10.30 8.12 1.42
N ASP A 59 -10.02 9.34 1.85
CA ASP A 59 -10.08 10.56 1.05
C ASP A 59 -8.67 10.87 0.53
N PRO A 60 -8.34 10.50 -0.73
CA PRO A 60 -7.01 10.72 -1.27
C PRO A 60 -6.81 12.18 -1.67
N ARG A 61 -5.65 12.72 -1.31
CA ARG A 61 -5.11 13.95 -1.89
C ARG A 61 -3.81 13.61 -2.57
N ILE A 62 -3.71 13.93 -3.84
CA ILE A 62 -2.60 13.52 -4.70
C ILE A 62 -2.02 14.75 -5.39
N ASN A 63 -0.70 14.83 -5.36
CA ASN A 63 0.09 15.75 -6.16
C ASN A 63 1.14 14.92 -6.91
N ILE A 64 1.27 15.13 -8.20
CA ILE A 64 2.20 14.42 -9.07
C ILE A 64 2.98 15.43 -9.87
N GLY A 65 4.30 15.33 -9.86
CA GLY A 65 5.19 16.01 -10.77
C GLY A 65 5.99 14.99 -11.58
N ALA A 66 6.15 15.19 -12.86
CA ALA A 66 6.96 14.29 -13.68
C ALA A 66 7.63 15.04 -14.84
N ASP A 67 8.89 14.72 -15.10
CA ASP A 67 9.60 15.17 -16.27
C ASP A 67 9.23 14.28 -17.47
N THR A 68 8.77 14.90 -18.52
CA THR A 68 8.43 14.21 -19.78
C THR A 68 9.40 14.64 -20.89
N GLN A 69 9.35 13.95 -22.01
CA GLN A 69 10.12 14.38 -23.21
C GLN A 69 9.71 15.77 -23.73
N PHE A 70 8.60 16.31 -23.25
CA PHE A 70 8.06 17.63 -23.64
C PHE A 70 8.22 18.68 -22.53
N GLY A 71 8.92 18.37 -21.43
CA GLY A 71 9.11 19.21 -20.26
C GLY A 71 8.46 18.66 -18.99
N ARG A 72 8.57 19.40 -17.90
CA ARG A 72 7.99 19.03 -16.61
C ARG A 72 6.49 19.30 -16.58
N ILE A 73 5.75 18.33 -16.12
CA ILE A 73 4.30 18.44 -15.86
C ILE A 73 4.09 18.33 -14.35
N ASP A 74 3.54 19.37 -13.75
CA ASP A 74 3.13 19.39 -12.35
C ASP A 74 1.61 19.46 -12.27
N ALA A 75 1.00 18.40 -11.73
CA ALA A 75 -0.42 18.40 -11.39
C ALA A 75 -0.57 18.91 -9.95
N PRO A 76 -1.31 20.02 -9.72
CA PRO A 76 -1.54 20.53 -8.38
C PRO A 76 -2.26 19.52 -7.51
N GLU A 77 -2.13 19.69 -6.16
CA GLU A 77 -2.85 18.82 -5.22
C GLU A 77 -4.34 18.83 -5.51
N SER A 78 -4.87 17.68 -5.89
CA SER A 78 -6.29 17.47 -6.13
C SER A 78 -6.89 16.52 -5.11
N LYS A 79 -8.04 16.90 -4.55
CA LYS A 79 -8.87 16.01 -3.76
C LYS A 79 -9.58 15.06 -4.70
N GLN A 80 -9.32 13.78 -4.53
CA GLN A 80 -9.94 12.73 -5.34
C GLN A 80 -11.21 12.20 -4.68
N SER A 81 -12.02 11.51 -5.47
CA SER A 81 -13.20 10.83 -4.94
C SER A 81 -12.81 9.78 -3.89
N HIS A 82 -13.68 9.61 -2.93
CA HIS A 82 -13.56 8.62 -1.88
C HIS A 82 -13.19 7.22 -2.42
N THR A 83 -12.27 6.56 -1.77
CA THR A 83 -11.71 5.29 -2.26
C THR A 83 -11.65 4.25 -1.15
N THR A 84 -12.15 3.06 -1.44
CA THR A 84 -12.07 1.90 -0.55
C THR A 84 -10.84 1.06 -0.91
N ILE A 85 -9.94 0.89 0.06
CA ILE A 85 -8.66 0.20 -0.08
C ILE A 85 -8.73 -1.09 0.74
N PRO A 86 -8.74 -2.28 0.12
CA PRO A 86 -8.70 -3.54 0.86
C PRO A 86 -7.40 -3.66 1.66
N ARG A 87 -7.49 -4.15 2.89
CA ARG A 87 -6.36 -4.28 3.82
C ARG A 87 -6.44 -5.57 4.60
N VAL A 88 -5.29 -6.20 4.79
CA VAL A 88 -5.13 -7.40 5.60
C VAL A 88 -4.02 -7.16 6.61
N LYS A 89 -4.29 -7.45 7.87
CA LYS A 89 -3.30 -7.41 8.96
C LYS A 89 -3.21 -8.78 9.62
N ALA A 90 -2.03 -9.16 10.08
CA ALA A 90 -1.82 -10.36 10.87
C ALA A 90 -0.80 -10.09 11.97
N ASP A 91 -1.08 -10.55 13.18
CA ASP A 91 -0.16 -10.46 14.31
C ASP A 91 0.09 -11.87 14.85
N LEU A 92 1.34 -12.15 15.20
CA LEU A 92 1.78 -13.36 15.87
C LEU A 92 2.61 -12.97 17.10
N LEU A 93 2.17 -13.35 18.29
CA LEU A 93 2.90 -13.15 19.54
C LEU A 93 3.76 -14.40 19.85
N ILE A 94 5.04 -14.20 20.01
CA ILE A 94 6.04 -15.22 20.35
C ILE A 94 6.45 -15.02 21.80
N GLY A 95 6.10 -15.98 22.67
CA GLY A 95 6.19 -15.74 24.11
C GLY A 95 5.18 -14.69 24.56
N ASP A 96 5.54 -13.81 25.48
CA ASP A 96 4.61 -12.84 26.08
C ASP A 96 4.90 -11.39 25.68
N ARG A 97 6.02 -11.14 25.02
CA ARG A 97 6.53 -9.79 24.74
C ARG A 97 7.04 -9.58 23.32
N HIS A 98 7.20 -10.63 22.53
CA HIS A 98 7.78 -10.55 21.21
C HIS A 98 6.72 -10.90 20.17
N GLY A 99 6.67 -10.22 19.06
CA GLY A 99 5.68 -10.49 18.03
C GLY A 99 6.18 -10.19 16.63
N LEU A 100 5.48 -10.75 15.67
CA LEU A 100 5.57 -10.38 14.27
C LEU A 100 4.25 -9.73 13.86
N ALA A 101 4.33 -8.60 13.17
CA ALA A 101 3.19 -7.91 12.62
C ALA A 101 3.33 -7.80 11.12
N PHE A 102 2.30 -8.18 10.41
CA PHE A 102 2.18 -8.06 8.96
C PHE A 102 1.01 -7.16 8.62
N ASP A 103 1.19 -6.28 7.60
CA ASP A 103 0.15 -5.38 7.11
C ASP A 103 0.30 -5.22 5.60
N TYR A 104 -0.76 -5.50 4.87
CA TYR A 104 -0.80 -5.38 3.42
C TYR A 104 -2.02 -4.62 2.97
N TYR A 105 -1.83 -3.68 2.06
CA TYR A 105 -2.92 -3.03 1.35
C TYR A 105 -2.55 -2.73 -0.11
N ARG A 106 -3.58 -2.65 -0.95
CA ARG A 106 -3.47 -2.32 -2.36
C ARG A 106 -4.34 -1.13 -2.69
N TYR A 107 -3.71 -0.11 -3.22
CA TYR A 107 -4.37 1.03 -3.83
C TYR A 107 -4.36 0.87 -5.35
N ASP A 108 -5.52 0.93 -6.00
CA ASP A 108 -5.66 0.80 -7.46
C ASP A 108 -6.73 1.79 -7.92
N LYS A 109 -6.31 2.84 -8.64
CA LYS A 109 -7.20 3.90 -9.09
C LYS A 109 -6.74 4.51 -10.40
N SER A 110 -7.76 4.82 -11.22
CA SER A 110 -7.62 5.60 -12.46
C SER A 110 -8.02 7.05 -12.20
N TYR A 111 -7.26 7.96 -12.78
CA TYR A 111 -7.45 9.40 -12.71
C TYR A 111 -7.53 9.96 -14.11
N THR A 112 -8.37 10.98 -14.29
CA THR A 112 -8.48 11.72 -15.54
C THR A 112 -8.23 13.21 -15.24
N PRO A 113 -6.95 13.62 -14.98
CA PRO A 113 -6.64 15.02 -14.81
C PRO A 113 -6.80 15.76 -16.13
N SER A 114 -7.44 16.92 -16.09
CA SER A 114 -7.37 17.88 -17.17
C SER A 114 -6.10 18.72 -16.99
N LEU A 115 -5.21 18.63 -17.95
CA LEU A 115 -3.97 19.43 -17.96
C LEU A 115 -4.24 20.68 -18.82
N THR A 116 -4.23 21.82 -18.17
CA THR A 116 -4.24 23.10 -18.89
C THR A 116 -2.88 23.76 -18.65
N GLY A 117 -2.09 23.94 -19.69
CA GLY A 117 -0.75 24.49 -19.52
C GLY A 117 -0.15 24.95 -20.84
N GLU A 118 0.84 25.83 -20.72
CA GLU A 118 1.78 26.13 -21.79
C GLU A 118 2.90 25.08 -21.74
N THR A 119 3.11 24.38 -22.82
CA THR A 119 4.26 23.49 -22.97
C THR A 119 5.07 23.90 -24.18
N ILE A 120 6.36 23.69 -24.15
CA ILE A 120 7.24 23.96 -25.31
C ILE A 120 7.44 22.65 -26.05
N ILE A 121 6.90 22.57 -27.27
CA ILE A 121 7.11 21.43 -28.17
C ILE A 121 7.96 21.91 -29.34
N ASN A 122 9.14 21.29 -29.54
CA ASN A 122 10.09 21.66 -30.59
C ASN A 122 10.49 23.15 -30.55
N GLY A 123 10.64 23.73 -29.35
CA GLY A 123 11.01 25.13 -29.18
C GLY A 123 9.90 26.16 -29.40
N GLN A 124 8.68 25.71 -29.66
CA GLN A 124 7.49 26.57 -29.82
C GLN A 124 6.57 26.46 -28.59
N PRO A 125 6.12 27.58 -28.01
CA PRO A 125 5.10 27.55 -26.97
C PRO A 125 3.77 27.05 -27.55
N VAL A 126 3.26 25.96 -27.01
CA VAL A 126 1.97 25.40 -27.38
C VAL A 126 1.04 25.55 -26.19
N THR A 127 0.02 26.39 -26.37
CA THR A 127 -1.09 26.51 -25.43
C THR A 127 -2.14 25.49 -25.83
N GLY A 128 -2.44 24.54 -24.97
CA GLY A 128 -3.42 23.51 -25.29
C GLY A 128 -4.08 22.92 -24.07
N THR A 129 -5.26 22.38 -24.27
CA THR A 129 -5.94 21.53 -23.30
C THR A 129 -5.61 20.09 -23.63
N ALA A 130 -4.92 19.40 -22.75
CA ALA A 130 -4.67 17.97 -22.89
C ALA A 130 -5.49 17.21 -21.85
N THR A 131 -6.11 16.12 -22.24
CA THR A 131 -6.73 15.16 -21.33
C THR A 131 -5.71 14.05 -21.07
N ALA A 132 -5.43 13.82 -19.80
CA ALA A 132 -4.57 12.72 -19.40
C ALA A 132 -5.39 11.68 -18.66
N ASN A 133 -5.10 10.41 -18.91
CA ASN A 133 -5.56 9.29 -18.09
C ASN A 133 -4.33 8.71 -17.39
N ALA A 134 -4.41 8.53 -16.09
CA ALA A 134 -3.34 7.97 -15.28
C ALA A 134 -3.90 6.85 -14.39
N ASP A 135 -3.37 5.64 -14.54
CA ASP A 135 -3.69 4.50 -13.67
C ASP A 135 -2.55 4.33 -12.66
N LEU A 136 -2.87 4.55 -11.39
CA LEU A 136 -1.94 4.38 -10.28
C LEU A 136 -2.28 3.12 -9.50
N LYS A 137 -1.33 2.19 -9.44
CA LYS A 137 -1.37 0.99 -8.60
C LYS A 137 -0.24 1.05 -7.60
N LEU A 138 -0.58 0.90 -6.33
CA LEU A 138 0.39 0.87 -5.24
C LEU A 138 0.08 -0.31 -4.32
N ASP A 139 0.99 -1.27 -4.29
CA ASP A 139 1.01 -2.35 -3.31
C ASP A 139 1.98 -1.98 -2.19
N LEU A 140 1.54 -2.07 -0.94
CA LEU A 140 2.39 -1.91 0.23
C LEU A 140 2.24 -3.12 1.14
N ALA A 141 3.36 -3.78 1.41
CA ALA A 141 3.47 -4.84 2.41
C ALA A 141 4.48 -4.44 3.48
N LYS A 142 4.12 -4.59 4.75
CA LYS A 142 4.99 -4.33 5.90
C LYS A 142 5.13 -5.60 6.71
N LEU A 143 6.34 -5.89 7.16
CA LEU A 143 6.63 -6.93 8.13
C LEU A 143 7.53 -6.35 9.21
N ALA A 144 7.09 -6.38 10.46
CA ALA A 144 7.81 -5.88 11.60
C ALA A 144 7.90 -6.91 12.72
N TYR A 145 9.06 -6.99 13.33
CA TYR A 145 9.23 -7.61 14.63
C TYR A 145 8.93 -6.57 15.69
N LYS A 146 8.00 -6.87 16.61
CA LYS A 146 7.54 -5.97 17.68
C LYS A 146 7.97 -6.50 19.04
N TRP A 147 8.46 -5.60 19.84
CA TRP A 147 8.72 -5.84 21.25
C TRP A 147 7.70 -5.08 22.10
N TRP A 148 6.92 -5.81 22.89
CA TRP A 148 5.87 -5.29 23.73
C TRP A 148 6.38 -5.09 25.16
N LEU A 149 6.22 -3.90 25.69
CA LEU A 149 6.58 -3.46 27.04
C LEU A 149 5.29 -3.18 27.82
N GLY A 150 5.31 -3.50 29.10
CA GLY A 150 4.14 -3.37 29.96
C GLY A 150 3.47 -4.71 30.25
N SER A 151 2.49 -4.67 31.11
CA SER A 151 1.70 -5.82 31.56
C SER A 151 0.33 -5.35 32.01
N GLY A 152 -0.61 -6.30 32.16
CA GLY A 152 -2.00 -5.95 32.50
C GLY A 152 -2.70 -5.24 31.34
N ASN A 153 -3.41 -4.17 31.64
CA ASN A 153 -4.31 -3.52 30.68
C ASN A 153 -3.62 -2.56 29.71
N ASP A 154 -2.33 -2.27 29.90
CA ASP A 154 -1.58 -1.36 29.03
C ASP A 154 -0.31 -2.01 28.51
N THR A 155 -0.10 -1.95 27.19
CA THR A 155 1.14 -2.37 26.54
C THR A 155 1.61 -1.34 25.54
N PHE A 156 2.93 -1.16 25.49
CA PHE A 156 3.61 -0.31 24.49
C PHE A 156 4.48 -1.18 23.60
N GLY A 157 4.39 -0.99 22.30
CA GLY A 157 5.15 -1.74 21.32
C GLY A 157 6.16 -0.86 20.59
N ILE A 158 7.35 -1.41 20.39
CA ILE A 158 8.36 -0.86 19.47
C ILE A 158 8.65 -1.93 18.45
N GLY A 159 8.53 -1.59 17.17
CA GLY A 159 8.70 -2.51 16.05
C GLY A 159 9.79 -2.06 15.09
N LEU A 160 10.60 -3.00 14.66
CA LEU A 160 11.59 -2.82 13.60
C LEU A 160 11.32 -3.84 12.50
N GLY A 161 11.44 -3.42 11.25
CA GLY A 161 11.11 -4.30 10.14
C GLY A 161 11.48 -3.75 8.78
N ALA A 162 10.80 -4.28 7.79
CA ALA A 162 10.94 -3.87 6.40
C ALA A 162 9.56 -3.64 5.78
N ALA A 163 9.50 -2.67 4.89
CA ALA A 163 8.38 -2.44 4.01
C ALA A 163 8.81 -2.71 2.57
N TYR A 164 7.96 -3.42 1.84
CA TYR A 164 8.04 -3.59 0.40
C TYR A 164 6.94 -2.76 -0.23
N TYR A 165 7.28 -1.97 -1.22
CA TYR A 165 6.30 -1.28 -2.03
C TYR A 165 6.58 -1.50 -3.51
N HIS A 166 5.50 -1.60 -4.26
CA HIS A 166 5.48 -1.72 -5.70
C HIS A 166 4.48 -0.69 -6.24
N ALA A 167 4.99 0.27 -7.01
CA ALA A 167 4.20 1.33 -7.62
C ALA A 167 4.24 1.18 -9.13
N ASN A 168 3.06 1.17 -9.76
CA ASN A 168 2.91 1.23 -11.21
C ASN A 168 2.06 2.46 -11.57
N LEU A 169 2.60 3.30 -12.41
CA LEU A 169 1.90 4.44 -12.99
C LEU A 169 1.87 4.27 -14.51
N ASN A 170 0.69 4.12 -15.08
CA ASN A 170 0.49 4.11 -16.51
C ASN A 170 -0.21 5.42 -16.90
N GLY A 171 0.39 6.18 -17.80
CA GLY A 171 -0.13 7.46 -18.24
C GLY A 171 -0.43 7.44 -19.75
N THR A 172 -1.57 8.03 -20.14
CA THR A 172 -1.88 8.35 -21.54
C THR A 172 -2.32 9.80 -21.58
N ALA A 173 -1.63 10.65 -22.33
CA ALA A 173 -2.01 12.03 -22.54
C ALA A 173 -2.40 12.22 -24.02
N THR A 174 -3.55 12.84 -24.26
CA THR A 174 -4.02 13.18 -25.59
C THR A 174 -4.26 14.69 -25.65
N GLY A 175 -3.63 15.35 -26.60
CA GLY A 175 -3.74 16.79 -26.79
C GLY A 175 -3.80 17.15 -28.27
N ILE A 176 -4.17 18.38 -28.57
CA ILE A 176 -4.16 18.94 -29.92
C ILE A 176 -2.92 19.81 -30.05
N VAL A 177 -2.05 19.46 -31.00
CA VAL A 177 -0.83 20.19 -31.33
C VAL A 177 -0.91 20.61 -32.79
N ASN A 178 -0.89 21.91 -33.07
CA ASN A 178 -1.01 22.46 -34.44
C ASN A 178 -2.23 21.96 -35.23
N GLY A 179 -3.36 21.71 -34.52
CA GLY A 179 -4.60 21.22 -35.13
C GLY A 179 -4.65 19.69 -35.35
N GLU A 180 -3.59 18.97 -35.01
CA GLU A 180 -3.51 17.51 -35.05
C GLU A 180 -3.60 16.89 -33.65
N THR A 181 -4.29 15.76 -33.53
CA THR A 181 -4.36 15.03 -32.26
C THR A 181 -3.09 14.23 -32.06
N ALA A 182 -2.36 14.55 -31.00
CA ALA A 182 -1.18 13.80 -30.55
C ALA A 182 -1.49 13.01 -29.29
N THR A 183 -1.07 11.76 -29.23
CA THR A 183 -1.22 10.88 -28.05
C THR A 183 0.15 10.39 -27.61
N ALA A 184 0.47 10.64 -26.35
CA ALA A 184 1.67 10.11 -25.68
C ALA A 184 1.24 9.05 -24.64
N ARG A 185 2.01 7.97 -24.55
CA ARG A 185 1.83 6.92 -23.54
C ARG A 185 3.14 6.65 -22.86
N ASP A 186 3.12 6.55 -21.52
CA ASP A 186 4.26 6.16 -20.74
C ASP A 186 3.83 5.24 -19.59
N SER A 187 4.74 4.36 -19.17
CA SER A 187 4.50 3.40 -18.10
C SER A 187 5.74 3.34 -17.20
N ILE A 188 5.55 3.61 -15.93
CA ILE A 188 6.61 3.57 -14.92
C ILE A 188 6.22 2.53 -13.88
N GLY A 189 7.04 1.49 -13.75
CA GLY A 189 6.90 0.46 -12.72
C GLY A 189 8.16 0.41 -11.86
N GLU A 190 8.00 0.59 -10.56
CA GLU A 190 9.12 0.57 -9.61
C GLU A 190 8.77 -0.22 -8.35
N HIS A 191 9.75 -0.91 -7.81
CA HIS A 191 9.62 -1.62 -6.55
C HIS A 191 10.81 -1.34 -5.65
N ALA A 192 10.60 -1.34 -4.34
CA ALA A 192 11.69 -1.13 -3.41
C ALA A 192 11.38 -1.71 -2.02
N PHE A 193 12.46 -2.01 -1.30
CA PHE A 193 12.45 -2.30 0.12
C PHE A 193 12.97 -1.10 0.89
N ALA A 194 12.39 -0.86 2.06
CA ALA A 194 12.82 0.20 2.96
C ALA A 194 12.72 -0.24 4.42
N PRO A 195 13.61 0.26 5.31
CA PRO A 195 13.50 0.02 6.72
C PRO A 195 12.21 0.63 7.29
N LEU A 196 11.59 -0.09 8.21
CA LEU A 196 10.35 0.26 8.88
C LEU A 196 10.58 0.38 10.38
N LEU A 197 10.10 1.47 10.96
CA LEU A 197 9.97 1.66 12.40
C LEU A 197 8.49 1.76 12.73
N GLU A 198 8.06 1.05 13.78
CA GLU A 198 6.69 1.13 14.29
C GLU A 198 6.69 1.37 15.79
N VAL A 199 5.73 2.12 16.27
CA VAL A 199 5.41 2.25 17.68
C VAL A 199 3.92 2.05 17.86
N GLY A 200 3.52 1.46 18.99
CA GLY A 200 2.14 1.17 19.29
C GLY A 200 1.85 1.26 20.76
N TRP A 201 0.61 1.56 21.06
CA TRP A 201 0.03 1.48 22.39
C TRP A 201 -1.31 0.76 22.30
N ARG A 202 -1.57 -0.13 23.24
CA ARG A 202 -2.83 -0.86 23.37
C ARG A 202 -3.32 -0.81 24.80
N HIS A 203 -4.62 -0.58 24.97
CA HIS A 203 -5.30 -0.56 26.25
C HIS A 203 -6.52 -1.47 26.22
N ALA A 204 -6.65 -2.34 27.22
CA ALA A 204 -7.82 -3.20 27.41
C ALA A 204 -8.71 -2.63 28.51
N PHE A 205 -9.89 -2.14 28.13
CA PHE A 205 -10.94 -1.80 29.12
C PHE A 205 -11.53 -3.07 29.72
N THR A 206 -11.72 -4.07 28.89
CA THR A 206 -12.13 -5.43 29.24
C THR A 206 -11.39 -6.40 28.31
N PRO A 207 -11.43 -7.72 28.54
CA PRO A 207 -10.86 -8.70 27.61
C PRO A 207 -11.47 -8.59 26.19
N ASP A 208 -12.68 -8.06 26.08
CA ASP A 208 -13.44 -8.00 24.82
C ASP A 208 -13.56 -6.59 24.24
N LEU A 209 -13.14 -5.55 24.98
CA LEU A 209 -13.14 -4.17 24.49
C LEU A 209 -11.76 -3.55 24.70
N ARG A 210 -11.10 -3.20 23.62
CA ARG A 210 -9.75 -2.66 23.59
C ARG A 210 -9.69 -1.41 22.73
N MET A 211 -8.73 -0.56 23.00
CA MET A 211 -8.34 0.51 22.09
C MET A 211 -6.84 0.44 21.79
N TYR A 212 -6.46 1.05 20.69
CA TYR A 212 -5.06 1.11 20.29
C TYR A 212 -4.74 2.40 19.52
N ALA A 213 -3.46 2.76 19.58
CA ALA A 213 -2.87 3.78 18.73
C ALA A 213 -1.56 3.23 18.17
N GLU A 214 -1.36 3.37 16.88
CA GLU A 214 -0.15 2.91 16.18
C GLU A 214 0.39 4.02 15.29
N ALA A 215 1.71 4.09 15.18
CA ALA A 215 2.38 4.95 14.22
C ALA A 215 3.51 4.18 13.55
N SER A 216 3.76 4.47 12.29
CA SER A 216 4.83 3.85 11.50
C SER A 216 5.56 4.86 10.65
N GLY A 217 6.87 4.64 10.47
CA GLY A 217 7.73 5.43 9.61
C GLY A 217 8.59 4.51 8.75
N ILE A 218 8.62 4.82 7.47
CA ILE A 218 9.45 4.16 6.47
C ILE A 218 10.27 5.24 5.81
N LYS A 219 11.59 5.05 5.72
CA LYS A 219 12.48 5.98 5.02
C LYS A 219 13.42 5.21 4.13
N LYS A 220 13.47 5.59 2.86
CA LYS A 220 14.42 5.06 1.89
C LYS A 220 15.24 6.20 1.33
N ASN A 221 16.56 6.07 1.45
CA ASN A 221 17.54 6.96 0.84
C ASN A 221 18.42 6.12 -0.09
N GLY A 222 18.70 6.66 -1.28
CA GLY A 222 19.60 6.05 -2.25
C GLY A 222 18.92 5.09 -3.23
N GLY A 223 19.56 4.93 -4.39
CA GLY A 223 19.01 4.28 -5.57
C GLY A 223 18.12 5.23 -6.38
N ARG A 224 17.34 4.68 -7.30
CA ARG A 224 16.46 5.47 -8.18
C ARG A 224 15.26 6.08 -7.47
N ILE A 225 14.85 5.52 -6.33
CA ILE A 225 13.70 6.01 -5.56
C ILE A 225 14.16 6.37 -4.16
N ASN A 226 13.92 7.61 -3.79
CA ASN A 226 14.06 8.15 -2.46
C ASN A 226 12.68 8.50 -1.91
N GLY A 227 12.50 8.43 -0.61
CA GLY A 227 11.22 8.85 -0.06
C GLY A 227 10.98 8.41 1.38
N HIS A 228 9.83 8.81 1.85
CA HIS A 228 9.37 8.44 3.18
C HIS A 228 7.85 8.23 3.18
N ILE A 229 7.43 7.29 4.01
CA ILE A 229 6.03 7.00 4.26
C ILE A 229 5.82 7.07 5.77
N TYR A 230 4.90 7.89 6.20
CA TYR A 230 4.46 7.98 7.59
C TYR A 230 3.00 7.58 7.67
N GLY A 231 2.66 6.81 8.69
CA GLY A 231 1.30 6.40 8.95
C GLY A 231 1.00 6.43 10.44
N GLY A 232 -0.26 6.61 10.77
CA GLY A 232 -0.77 6.51 12.12
C GLY A 232 -2.25 6.22 12.12
N ASN A 233 -2.72 5.50 13.12
CA ASN A 233 -4.13 5.18 13.31
C ASN A 233 -4.46 5.02 14.79
N VAL A 234 -5.69 5.35 15.13
CA VAL A 234 -6.29 5.12 16.45
C VAL A 234 -7.56 4.34 16.24
N GLY A 235 -7.78 3.30 17.01
CA GLY A 235 -8.92 2.42 16.82
C GLY A 235 -9.40 1.72 18.08
N VAL A 236 -10.54 1.07 17.91
CA VAL A 236 -11.21 0.26 18.93
C VAL A 236 -11.43 -1.13 18.36
N GLU A 237 -11.19 -2.14 19.20
CA GLU A 237 -11.47 -3.55 18.93
C GLU A 237 -12.57 -4.01 19.87
N TRP A 238 -13.61 -4.59 19.34
CA TRP A 238 -14.72 -5.17 20.11
C TRP A 238 -14.96 -6.61 19.72
N PHE A 239 -14.91 -7.52 20.68
CA PHE A 239 -15.07 -8.96 20.51
C PHE A 239 -16.39 -9.44 21.12
N PRO A 240 -17.52 -9.41 20.38
CA PRO A 240 -18.78 -9.98 20.86
C PRO A 240 -18.72 -11.51 20.99
N PHE A 241 -17.74 -12.14 20.32
CA PHE A 241 -17.47 -13.57 20.42
C PHE A 241 -16.02 -13.79 20.83
N LYS A 242 -15.74 -14.89 21.52
CA LYS A 242 -14.39 -15.20 22.04
C LYS A 242 -13.28 -15.01 21.03
N ASN A 243 -13.50 -15.45 19.80
CA ASN A 243 -12.47 -15.50 18.76
C ASN A 243 -12.71 -14.53 17.59
N ILE A 244 -13.90 -13.91 17.51
CA ILE A 244 -14.27 -13.05 16.39
C ILE A 244 -14.68 -11.68 16.93
N GLY A 245 -14.08 -10.65 16.38
CA GLY A 245 -14.34 -9.26 16.73
C GLY A 245 -14.41 -8.34 15.52
N PHE A 246 -14.82 -7.12 15.81
CA PHE A 246 -14.86 -6.01 14.87
C PHE A 246 -13.85 -4.96 15.31
N VAL A 247 -13.18 -4.39 14.33
CA VAL A 247 -12.22 -3.32 14.54
C VAL A 247 -12.66 -2.12 13.73
N ALA A 248 -12.69 -0.97 14.37
CA ALA A 248 -12.89 0.31 13.71
C ALA A 248 -11.74 1.24 14.06
N ASP A 249 -11.10 1.82 13.07
CA ASP A 249 -10.04 2.80 13.27
C ASP A 249 -10.19 4.03 12.37
N TYR A 250 -9.50 5.09 12.73
CA TYR A 250 -9.29 6.26 11.90
C TYR A 250 -7.81 6.49 11.70
N GLY A 251 -7.40 6.57 10.44
CA GLY A 251 -6.00 6.60 10.09
C GLY A 251 -5.61 7.68 9.10
N ILE A 252 -4.32 7.94 9.09
CA ILE A 252 -3.65 8.80 8.11
C ILE A 252 -2.42 8.07 7.57
N SER A 253 -2.20 8.17 6.26
CA SER A 253 -0.96 7.75 5.61
C SER A 253 -0.48 8.86 4.68
N LYS A 254 0.79 9.24 4.81
CA LYS A 254 1.44 10.23 3.97
C LYS A 254 2.62 9.60 3.27
N ILE A 255 2.56 9.55 1.96
CA ILE A 255 3.56 8.93 1.08
C ILE A 255 4.20 10.05 0.27
N LYS A 256 5.52 10.16 0.36
CA LYS A 256 6.32 11.03 -0.49
C LYS A 256 7.40 10.20 -1.13
N LEU A 257 7.35 10.09 -2.45
CA LEU A 257 8.33 9.39 -3.25
C LEU A 257 8.91 10.37 -4.27
N HIS A 258 10.21 10.32 -4.43
CA HIS A 258 10.97 11.04 -5.44
C HIS A 258 11.76 10.03 -6.23
N ARG A 259 11.62 10.06 -7.55
CA ARG A 259 12.41 9.26 -8.47
C ARG A 259 13.48 10.15 -9.07
N ASP A 260 14.72 9.77 -8.82
CA ASP A 260 15.93 10.41 -9.36
C ASP A 260 16.41 9.58 -10.56
N SER A 261 16.19 10.08 -11.77
CA SER A 261 16.56 9.42 -13.02
C SER A 261 16.65 10.48 -14.12
N GLU A 262 16.98 10.11 -15.37
CA GLU A 262 16.95 11.02 -16.53
C GLU A 262 15.60 11.77 -16.68
N ARG A 263 14.55 11.24 -16.08
CA ARG A 263 13.23 11.87 -15.96
C ARG A 263 12.79 11.80 -14.51
N ASP A 264 12.91 12.89 -13.81
CA ASP A 264 12.51 12.99 -12.41
C ASP A 264 10.99 12.89 -12.25
N ALA A 265 10.56 12.27 -11.16
CA ALA A 265 9.16 12.20 -10.83
C ALA A 265 8.94 12.31 -9.32
N ASP A 266 7.95 13.11 -8.95
CA ASP A 266 7.52 13.34 -7.58
C ASP A 266 6.10 12.81 -7.40
N LEU A 267 5.91 12.02 -6.34
CA LEU A 267 4.59 11.52 -5.94
C LEU A 267 4.35 11.86 -4.47
N ASN A 268 3.33 12.65 -4.21
CA ASN A 268 2.90 12.99 -2.87
C ASN A 268 1.43 12.58 -2.70
N ILE A 269 1.19 11.58 -1.84
CA ILE A 269 -0.14 11.05 -1.56
C ILE A 269 -0.43 11.20 -0.08
N ARG A 270 -1.59 11.75 0.25
CA ARG A 270 -2.15 11.74 1.59
C ARG A 270 -3.47 10.98 1.56
N LEU A 271 -3.56 9.94 2.37
CA LEU A 271 -4.75 9.13 2.58
C LEU A 271 -5.23 9.35 4.01
N THR A 272 -6.49 9.71 4.20
CA THR A 272 -7.05 9.94 5.53
C THR A 272 -8.48 9.42 5.55
N GLY A 273 -8.86 8.70 6.61
CA GLY A 273 -10.22 8.20 6.72
C GLY A 273 -10.40 7.07 7.73
N PRO A 274 -11.65 6.58 7.84
CA PRO A 274 -11.97 5.44 8.68
C PRO A 274 -11.62 4.10 8.03
N SER A 275 -11.41 3.09 8.88
CA SER A 275 -11.29 1.69 8.46
C SER A 275 -12.19 0.81 9.29
N ALA A 276 -12.61 -0.31 8.72
CA ALA A 276 -13.34 -1.34 9.42
C ALA A 276 -12.83 -2.73 9.04
N TYR A 277 -12.70 -3.61 10.04
CA TYR A 277 -12.21 -4.98 9.85
C TYR A 277 -13.03 -5.98 10.64
N VAL A 278 -13.05 -7.20 10.14
CA VAL A 278 -13.34 -8.39 10.94
C VAL A 278 -12.01 -8.95 11.40
N LYS A 279 -11.86 -9.18 12.71
CA LYS A 279 -10.66 -9.72 13.33
C LYS A 279 -10.96 -11.09 13.93
N VAL A 280 -10.14 -12.07 13.60
CA VAL A 280 -10.15 -13.39 14.24
C VAL A 280 -8.92 -13.48 15.12
N ARG A 281 -9.09 -13.94 16.38
CA ARG A 281 -8.01 -14.10 17.36
C ARG A 281 -7.99 -15.51 17.95
N PHE A 282 -6.80 -15.97 18.31
CA PHE A 282 -6.54 -17.27 18.93
C PHE A 282 -5.59 -17.13 20.11
#